data_d3522f3f842b5fd405412ad960c6e060
#
_entry.id   d3522f3f842b5fd405412ad960c6e060
#
_cell.length_a   1.000
_cell.length_b   1.000
_cell.length_c   1.000
_cell.angle_alpha   90.00
_cell.angle_beta   90.00
_cell.angle_gamma   90.00
#
_symmetry.space_group_name_H-M   'P 1'
#
loop_
_entity.id
_entity.type
_entity.pdbx_description
1 polymer ?
#
loop_
_entity_poly.entity_id
_entity_poly.type
_entity_poly.pdbx_seq_one_letter_code
_entity_poly.pdbx_strand_id
1 'polypeptide(L)'
;MVGNVLIDNIRFLQSKMQRPEVMDEFHLKEGEYMVLTLNRKAIVNNIDEMKSLISVIDEEARQAGVKVIAPLRGKALGFVLAFKAYQEESNHQSGIQVVQPLDYLSFAYLTAHAKGVITDSGNVAEEATFNGVPCITLNSYTEHIETVKVGTNELVAEDPELLKQTMQKLLKGEWKKAGIPDRWDGRSAERIVQILAE
;
A
#
# COMPACT_ATOMS: atom_id res chain seq x y z
N MET A 1 -1.47 -18.93 20.41
CA MET A 1 -1.25 -17.78 19.47
C MET A 1 -0.02 -17.01 19.93
N VAL A 2 0.96 -16.78 19.06
CA VAL A 2 2.25 -16.15 19.41
C VAL A 2 2.40 -14.72 18.91
N GLY A 3 1.55 -14.28 18.01
CA GLY A 3 1.64 -13.00 17.31
C GLY A 3 2.05 -13.17 15.85
N ASN A 4 2.65 -12.14 15.26
CA ASN A 4 3.07 -12.09 13.85
C ASN A 4 4.58 -11.81 13.77
N VAL A 5 5.35 -12.75 13.21
CA VAL A 5 6.82 -12.64 13.09
C VAL A 5 7.26 -11.53 12.14
N LEU A 6 6.43 -11.17 11.15
CA LEU A 6 6.71 -10.01 10.27
C LEU A 6 6.82 -8.73 11.10
N ILE A 7 5.96 -8.58 12.11
CA ILE A 7 5.97 -7.41 13.00
C ILE A 7 7.22 -7.33 13.86
N ASP A 8 7.76 -8.49 14.29
CA ASP A 8 9.05 -8.54 15.00
C ASP A 8 10.16 -7.94 14.12
N ASN A 9 10.17 -8.31 12.83
CA ASN A 9 11.14 -7.81 11.87
C ASN A 9 10.96 -6.30 11.62
N ILE A 10 9.73 -5.83 11.42
CA ILE A 10 9.45 -4.41 11.20
C ILE A 10 9.93 -3.59 12.40
N ARG A 11 9.59 -4.03 13.62
CA ARG A 11 9.99 -3.34 14.85
C ARG A 11 11.51 -3.30 15.01
N PHE A 12 12.21 -4.40 14.70
CA PHE A 12 13.68 -4.46 14.74
C PHE A 12 14.33 -3.51 13.73
N LEU A 13 13.71 -3.32 12.57
CA LEU A 13 14.22 -2.48 11.49
C LEU A 13 13.73 -1.03 11.53
N GLN A 14 12.76 -0.70 12.38
CA GLN A 14 12.13 0.63 12.42
C GLN A 14 13.15 1.76 12.57
N SER A 15 14.13 1.60 13.45
CA SER A 15 15.20 2.60 13.66
C SER A 15 16.22 2.67 12.52
N LYS A 16 16.16 1.73 11.57
CA LYS A 16 17.04 1.64 10.41
C LYS A 16 16.36 2.07 9.11
N MET A 17 15.08 2.41 9.16
CA MET A 17 14.36 2.91 7.99
C MET A 17 15.06 4.14 7.42
N GLN A 18 15.13 4.22 6.10
CA GLN A 18 15.84 5.27 5.39
C GLN A 18 14.85 6.07 4.55
N ARG A 19 14.88 7.38 4.71
CA ARG A 19 14.09 8.28 3.89
C ARG A 19 14.60 8.20 2.44
N PRO A 20 13.78 7.72 1.48
CA PRO A 20 14.22 7.51 0.12
C PRO A 20 14.33 8.82 -0.67
N GLU A 21 15.24 8.88 -1.63
CA GLU A 21 15.46 10.05 -2.51
C GLU A 21 14.19 10.48 -3.26
N VAL A 22 13.30 9.55 -3.56
CA VAL A 22 12.00 9.82 -4.20
C VAL A 22 11.15 10.85 -3.42
N MET A 23 11.34 10.95 -2.11
CA MET A 23 10.68 11.97 -1.29
C MET A 23 11.09 13.38 -1.69
N ASP A 24 12.36 13.59 -2.02
CA ASP A 24 12.89 14.88 -2.46
C ASP A 24 12.63 15.12 -3.95
N GLU A 25 12.81 14.11 -4.77
CA GLU A 25 12.54 14.15 -6.23
C GLU A 25 11.13 14.64 -6.54
N PHE A 26 10.13 14.11 -5.83
CA PHE A 26 8.73 14.47 -6.04
C PHE A 26 8.19 15.49 -5.03
N HIS A 27 9.05 16.09 -4.19
CA HIS A 27 8.68 17.06 -3.15
C HIS A 27 7.55 16.54 -2.24
N LEU A 28 7.70 15.27 -1.79
CA LEU A 28 6.70 14.61 -0.96
C LEU A 28 6.81 15.05 0.50
N LYS A 29 5.65 15.23 1.14
CA LYS A 29 5.54 15.40 2.58
C LYS A 29 4.84 14.21 3.19
N GLU A 30 5.26 13.85 4.39
CA GLU A 30 4.62 12.78 5.16
C GLU A 30 3.12 13.03 5.33
N GLY A 31 2.32 11.99 5.12
CA GLY A 31 0.86 12.08 5.19
C GLY A 31 0.18 12.76 3.99
N GLU A 32 0.92 13.21 2.96
CA GLU A 32 0.36 13.94 1.82
C GLU A 32 0.45 13.18 0.48
N TYR A 33 0.93 11.94 0.47
CA TYR A 33 1.04 11.10 -0.72
C TYR A 33 0.49 9.69 -0.48
N MET A 34 0.18 8.97 -1.52
CA MET A 34 -0.20 7.56 -1.46
C MET A 34 0.87 6.68 -2.11
N VAL A 35 0.88 5.40 -1.75
CA VAL A 35 1.75 4.39 -2.36
C VAL A 35 0.90 3.34 -3.06
N LEU A 36 1.30 2.94 -4.27
CA LEU A 36 0.66 1.88 -5.06
C LEU A 36 1.63 0.75 -5.31
N THR A 37 1.26 -0.48 -4.96
CA THR A 37 1.98 -1.69 -5.35
C THR A 37 1.06 -2.70 -6.04
N LEU A 38 1.53 -3.30 -7.14
CA LEU A 38 0.82 -4.29 -7.92
C LEU A 38 1.79 -5.38 -8.40
N ASN A 39 1.55 -6.61 -7.97
CA ASN A 39 2.41 -7.76 -8.30
C ASN A 39 1.62 -9.03 -8.61
N ARG A 40 0.36 -9.11 -8.21
CA ARG A 40 -0.45 -10.33 -8.29
C ARG A 40 -0.78 -10.68 -9.74
N LYS A 41 -0.45 -11.91 -10.14
CA LYS A 41 -0.65 -12.37 -11.53
C LYS A 41 -2.10 -12.29 -11.99
N ALA A 42 -3.07 -12.48 -11.09
CA ALA A 42 -4.48 -12.38 -11.43
C ALA A 42 -4.82 -10.99 -11.96
N ILE A 43 -4.42 -9.93 -11.24
CA ILE A 43 -4.66 -8.53 -11.61
C ILE A 43 -3.82 -8.14 -12.83
N VAL A 44 -2.49 -8.34 -12.77
CA VAL A 44 -1.58 -7.84 -13.82
C VAL A 44 -1.68 -8.58 -15.16
N ASN A 45 -2.40 -9.69 -15.23
CA ASN A 45 -2.67 -10.40 -16.49
C ASN A 45 -4.03 -10.03 -17.11
N ASN A 46 -4.90 -9.35 -16.37
CA ASN A 46 -6.18 -8.87 -16.86
C ASN A 46 -6.07 -7.39 -17.22
N ILE A 47 -5.91 -7.11 -18.51
CA ILE A 47 -5.66 -5.74 -19.02
C ILE A 47 -6.85 -4.82 -18.76
N ASP A 48 -8.08 -5.29 -18.95
CA ASP A 48 -9.29 -4.48 -18.78
C ASP A 48 -9.50 -4.11 -17.31
N GLU A 49 -9.27 -5.06 -16.41
CA GLU A 49 -9.32 -4.85 -14.98
C GLU A 49 -8.23 -3.86 -14.50
N MET A 50 -6.97 -4.08 -14.94
CA MET A 50 -5.87 -3.15 -14.70
C MET A 50 -6.21 -1.74 -15.17
N LYS A 51 -6.77 -1.61 -16.38
CA LYS A 51 -7.16 -0.31 -16.95
C LYS A 51 -8.19 0.38 -16.07
N SER A 52 -9.22 -0.34 -15.64
CA SER A 52 -10.28 0.20 -14.79
C SER A 52 -9.76 0.66 -13.45
N LEU A 53 -8.96 -0.17 -12.77
CA LEU A 53 -8.39 0.15 -11.46
C LEU A 53 -7.41 1.34 -11.54
N ILE A 54 -6.48 1.32 -12.50
CA ILE A 54 -5.49 2.40 -12.66
C ILE A 54 -6.15 3.72 -13.04
N SER A 55 -7.21 3.70 -13.89
CA SER A 55 -7.96 4.90 -14.23
C SER A 55 -8.62 5.54 -13.02
N VAL A 56 -9.22 4.72 -12.14
CA VAL A 56 -9.83 5.21 -10.89
C VAL A 56 -8.77 5.81 -9.97
N ILE A 57 -7.65 5.11 -9.77
CA ILE A 57 -6.56 5.59 -8.90
C ILE A 57 -6.01 6.92 -9.40
N ASP A 58 -5.76 7.01 -10.70
CA ASP A 58 -5.24 8.23 -11.32
C ASP A 58 -6.22 9.40 -11.19
N GLU A 59 -7.49 9.18 -11.51
CA GLU A 59 -8.52 10.22 -11.47
C GLU A 59 -8.73 10.76 -10.05
N GLU A 60 -8.94 9.87 -9.06
CA GLU A 60 -9.18 10.28 -7.68
C GLU A 60 -7.95 10.99 -7.08
N ALA A 61 -6.75 10.50 -7.36
CA ALA A 61 -5.50 11.14 -6.92
C ALA A 61 -5.34 12.55 -7.53
N ARG A 62 -5.59 12.69 -8.82
CA ARG A 62 -5.51 13.96 -9.53
C ARG A 62 -6.54 14.97 -9.03
N GLN A 63 -7.79 14.55 -8.84
CA GLN A 63 -8.86 15.41 -8.31
C GLN A 63 -8.56 15.91 -6.90
N ALA A 64 -7.93 15.07 -6.07
CA ALA A 64 -7.54 15.43 -4.71
C ALA A 64 -6.19 16.18 -4.64
N GLY A 65 -5.46 16.32 -5.74
CA GLY A 65 -4.12 16.90 -5.74
C GLY A 65 -3.07 16.07 -4.98
N VAL A 66 -3.31 14.76 -4.82
CA VAL A 66 -2.43 13.84 -4.09
C VAL A 66 -1.60 13.02 -5.08
N LYS A 67 -0.30 12.92 -4.86
CA LYS A 67 0.58 12.08 -5.67
C LYS A 67 0.49 10.62 -5.23
N VAL A 68 0.44 9.70 -6.19
CA VAL A 68 0.52 8.26 -5.96
C VAL A 68 1.89 7.77 -6.42
N ILE A 69 2.73 7.37 -5.49
CA ILE A 69 4.08 6.85 -5.78
C ILE A 69 4.00 5.35 -6.04
N ALA A 70 4.46 4.92 -7.20
CA ALA A 70 4.27 3.57 -7.68
C ALA A 70 5.62 2.89 -8.00
N PRO A 71 6.28 2.23 -7.02
CA PRO A 71 7.50 1.44 -7.23
C PRO A 71 7.15 0.10 -7.91
N LEU A 72 6.78 0.17 -9.17
CA LEU A 72 6.30 -0.96 -9.95
C LEU A 72 7.41 -1.69 -10.69
N ARG A 73 7.14 -2.96 -11.06
CA ARG A 73 8.01 -3.79 -11.87
C ARG A 73 7.22 -4.66 -12.85
N GLY A 74 7.92 -5.23 -13.82
CA GLY A 74 7.36 -6.21 -14.75
C GLY A 74 6.15 -5.68 -15.52
N LYS A 75 5.06 -6.47 -15.59
CA LYS A 75 3.86 -6.14 -16.36
C LYS A 75 3.13 -4.92 -15.84
N ALA A 76 3.03 -4.75 -14.50
CA ALA A 76 2.40 -3.60 -13.89
C ALA A 76 3.12 -2.30 -14.29
N LEU A 77 4.46 -2.29 -14.26
CA LEU A 77 5.26 -1.16 -14.74
C LEU A 77 4.97 -0.83 -16.19
N GLY A 78 5.06 -1.83 -17.09
CA GLY A 78 4.82 -1.62 -18.51
C GLY A 78 3.43 -1.06 -18.81
N PHE A 79 2.42 -1.59 -18.12
CA PHE A 79 1.04 -1.13 -18.26
C PHE A 79 0.86 0.34 -17.81
N VAL A 80 1.35 0.69 -16.60
CA VAL A 80 1.18 2.05 -16.06
C VAL A 80 1.96 3.08 -16.88
N LEU A 81 3.14 2.73 -17.40
CA LEU A 81 3.87 3.60 -18.30
C LEU A 81 3.12 3.86 -19.61
N ALA A 82 2.52 2.83 -20.23
CA ALA A 82 1.70 2.98 -21.41
C ALA A 82 0.42 3.81 -21.13
N PHE A 83 -0.21 3.59 -19.98
CA PHE A 83 -1.36 4.38 -19.53
C PHE A 83 -0.99 5.86 -19.39
N LYS A 84 0.14 6.18 -18.75
CA LYS A 84 0.63 7.56 -18.60
C LYS A 84 0.89 8.22 -19.95
N ALA A 85 1.59 7.53 -20.85
CA ALA A 85 1.86 8.06 -22.21
C ALA A 85 0.57 8.42 -22.93
N TYR A 86 -0.47 7.58 -22.85
CA TYR A 86 -1.79 7.86 -23.44
C TYR A 86 -2.46 9.08 -22.80
N GLN A 87 -2.34 9.26 -21.48
CA GLN A 87 -2.87 10.44 -20.77
C GLN A 87 -2.15 11.73 -21.21
N GLU A 88 -0.83 11.69 -21.35
CA GLU A 88 -0.01 12.83 -21.80
C GLU A 88 -0.36 13.28 -23.22
N GLU A 89 -0.62 12.35 -24.14
CA GLU A 89 -1.12 12.65 -25.49
C GLU A 89 -2.46 13.40 -25.46
N SER A 90 -3.26 13.17 -24.41
CA SER A 90 -4.54 13.84 -24.19
C SER A 90 -4.43 15.12 -23.34
N ASN A 91 -3.22 15.65 -23.13
CA ASN A 91 -2.91 16.80 -22.26
C ASN A 91 -3.36 16.62 -20.79
N HIS A 92 -3.39 15.38 -20.29
CA HIS A 92 -3.69 15.08 -18.89
C HIS A 92 -2.41 14.69 -18.16
N GLN A 93 -2.09 15.42 -17.09
CA GLN A 93 -0.99 15.04 -16.21
C GLN A 93 -1.46 13.99 -15.23
N SER A 94 -0.85 12.80 -15.26
CA SER A 94 -1.18 11.70 -14.35
C SER A 94 -0.81 12.01 -12.89
N GLY A 95 -1.70 11.63 -11.96
CA GLY A 95 -1.43 11.65 -10.52
C GLY A 95 -0.47 10.56 -10.06
N ILE A 96 -0.25 9.51 -10.90
CA ILE A 96 0.63 8.38 -10.59
C ILE A 96 2.05 8.70 -11.02
N GLN A 97 2.99 8.62 -10.09
CA GLN A 97 4.42 8.77 -10.32
C GLN A 97 5.10 7.40 -10.23
N VAL A 98 5.51 6.86 -11.38
CA VAL A 98 6.24 5.60 -11.44
C VAL A 98 7.69 5.83 -11.04
N VAL A 99 8.18 5.03 -10.11
CA VAL A 99 9.55 5.09 -9.62
C VAL A 99 10.22 3.71 -9.70
N GLN A 100 11.55 3.69 -9.67
CA GLN A 100 12.28 2.44 -9.58
C GLN A 100 11.94 1.68 -8.29
N PRO A 101 11.97 0.34 -8.31
CA PRO A 101 11.82 -0.46 -7.10
C PRO A 101 12.82 -0.03 -6.03
N LEU A 102 12.31 0.20 -4.83
CA LEU A 102 13.11 0.57 -3.67
C LEU A 102 13.62 -0.67 -2.93
N ASP A 103 14.71 -0.51 -2.18
CA ASP A 103 15.11 -1.48 -1.17
C ASP A 103 14.08 -1.50 -0.02
N TYR A 104 14.18 -2.54 0.84
CA TYR A 104 13.19 -2.74 1.90
C TYR A 104 13.11 -1.57 2.89
N LEU A 105 14.25 -1.02 3.32
CA LEU A 105 14.25 0.04 4.35
C LEU A 105 13.67 1.34 3.81
N SER A 106 13.98 1.68 2.57
CA SER A 106 13.44 2.81 1.83
C SER A 106 11.93 2.64 1.55
N PHE A 107 11.51 1.44 1.14
CA PHE A 107 10.11 1.12 0.91
C PHE A 107 9.29 1.15 2.21
N ALA A 108 9.83 0.59 3.30
CA ALA A 108 9.20 0.61 4.61
C ALA A 108 9.00 2.05 5.13
N TYR A 109 10.00 2.94 4.92
CA TYR A 109 9.85 4.36 5.23
C TYR A 109 8.72 4.98 4.41
N LEU A 110 8.76 4.78 3.09
CA LEU A 110 7.78 5.36 2.17
C LEU A 110 6.34 4.96 2.53
N THR A 111 6.10 3.69 2.87
CA THR A 111 4.77 3.18 3.23
C THR A 111 4.35 3.60 4.62
N ALA A 112 5.26 3.64 5.60
CA ALA A 112 4.96 4.02 6.97
C ALA A 112 4.55 5.51 7.12
N HIS A 113 4.99 6.36 6.20
CA HIS A 113 4.71 7.80 6.22
C HIS A 113 3.72 8.26 5.13
N ALA A 114 3.07 7.31 4.47
CA ALA A 114 2.06 7.61 3.44
C ALA A 114 0.73 8.06 4.07
N LYS A 115 -0.05 8.84 3.33
CA LYS A 115 -1.47 9.10 3.62
C LYS A 115 -2.30 7.83 3.54
N GLY A 116 -1.91 6.92 2.64
CA GLY A 116 -2.53 5.62 2.47
C GLY A 116 -1.77 4.76 1.46
N VAL A 117 -2.03 3.47 1.49
CA VAL A 117 -1.42 2.47 0.62
C VAL A 117 -2.50 1.72 -0.15
N ILE A 118 -2.29 1.55 -1.45
CA ILE A 118 -3.11 0.69 -2.32
C ILE A 118 -2.22 -0.49 -2.73
N THR A 119 -2.65 -1.71 -2.46
CA THR A 119 -1.81 -2.89 -2.65
C THR A 119 -2.61 -4.14 -2.99
N ASP A 120 -1.96 -5.12 -3.59
CA ASP A 120 -2.44 -6.50 -3.74
C ASP A 120 -1.65 -7.49 -2.85
N SER A 121 -0.80 -6.97 -1.97
CA SER A 121 0.09 -7.75 -1.10
C SER A 121 -0.43 -7.81 0.34
N GLY A 122 -0.57 -9.03 0.87
CA GLY A 122 -0.92 -9.26 2.28
C GLY A 122 0.13 -8.68 3.24
N ASN A 123 1.41 -8.86 2.96
CA ASN A 123 2.49 -8.36 3.82
C ASN A 123 2.46 -6.82 3.90
N VAL A 124 2.22 -6.13 2.79
CA VAL A 124 2.12 -4.66 2.79
C VAL A 124 0.90 -4.20 3.60
N ALA A 125 -0.21 -4.94 3.56
CA ALA A 125 -1.39 -4.64 4.38
C ALA A 125 -1.12 -4.86 5.88
N GLU A 126 -0.31 -5.86 6.24
CA GLU A 126 0.14 -6.06 7.63
C GLU A 126 1.06 -4.93 8.09
N GLU A 127 2.04 -4.53 7.25
CA GLU A 127 2.95 -3.41 7.55
C GLU A 127 2.18 -2.10 7.71
N ALA A 128 1.24 -1.81 6.81
CA ALA A 128 0.38 -0.63 6.89
C ALA A 128 -0.46 -0.64 8.18
N THR A 129 -1.07 -1.79 8.53
CA THR A 129 -1.83 -1.96 9.78
C THR A 129 -0.97 -1.68 11.01
N PHE A 130 0.25 -2.22 11.07
CA PHE A 130 1.15 -2.01 12.20
C PHE A 130 1.58 -0.54 12.33
N ASN A 131 1.79 0.13 11.22
CA ASN A 131 2.17 1.55 11.18
C ASN A 131 0.97 2.51 11.32
N GLY A 132 -0.27 1.98 11.42
CA GLY A 132 -1.47 2.81 11.52
C GLY A 132 -1.85 3.54 10.22
N VAL A 133 -1.28 3.14 9.09
CA VAL A 133 -1.53 3.75 7.78
C VAL A 133 -2.76 3.14 7.11
N PRO A 134 -3.71 3.93 6.62
CA PRO A 134 -4.84 3.45 5.82
C PRO A 134 -4.38 2.57 4.66
N CYS A 135 -5.00 1.39 4.51
CA CYS A 135 -4.65 0.44 3.47
C CYS A 135 -5.88 0.00 2.69
N ILE A 136 -5.79 0.04 1.37
CA ILE A 136 -6.79 -0.49 0.44
C ILE A 136 -6.19 -1.70 -0.25
N THR A 137 -6.76 -2.88 -0.03
CA THR A 137 -6.28 -4.11 -0.66
C THR A 137 -7.18 -4.50 -1.83
N LEU A 138 -6.57 -4.63 -3.01
CA LEU A 138 -7.21 -4.99 -4.28
C LEU A 138 -7.49 -6.51 -4.37
N ASN A 139 -7.90 -7.12 -3.28
CA ASN A 139 -8.23 -8.53 -3.20
C ASN A 139 -9.62 -8.71 -2.59
N SER A 140 -10.31 -9.78 -2.97
CA SER A 140 -11.61 -10.17 -2.40
C SER A 140 -11.48 -10.90 -1.06
N TYR A 141 -10.29 -11.37 -0.71
CA TYR A 141 -10.00 -12.07 0.54
C TYR A 141 -8.62 -11.73 1.10
N THR A 142 -8.41 -12.05 2.36
CA THR A 142 -7.10 -11.98 3.02
C THR A 142 -6.92 -13.16 3.97
N GLU A 143 -5.70 -13.64 4.08
CA GLU A 143 -5.30 -14.62 5.10
C GLU A 143 -5.13 -13.95 6.49
N HIS A 144 -4.98 -12.62 6.50
CA HIS A 144 -4.75 -11.79 7.69
C HIS A 144 -5.99 -10.96 8.02
N ILE A 145 -7.08 -11.66 8.42
CA ILE A 145 -8.38 -11.02 8.66
C ILE A 145 -8.34 -9.95 9.75
N GLU A 146 -7.39 -10.05 10.67
CA GLU A 146 -7.15 -9.07 11.72
C GLU A 146 -6.75 -7.70 11.17
N THR A 147 -6.12 -7.63 10.00
CA THR A 147 -5.81 -6.35 9.33
C THR A 147 -7.09 -5.61 8.94
N VAL A 148 -8.16 -6.36 8.63
CA VAL A 148 -9.47 -5.81 8.24
C VAL A 148 -10.35 -5.53 9.46
N LYS A 149 -10.42 -6.48 10.42
CA LYS A 149 -11.32 -6.38 11.57
C LYS A 149 -10.84 -5.41 12.64
N VAL A 150 -9.54 -5.35 12.87
CA VAL A 150 -8.89 -4.55 13.90
C VAL A 150 -8.04 -3.45 13.28
N GLY A 151 -7.28 -3.80 12.24
CA GLY A 151 -6.32 -2.91 11.59
C GLY A 151 -6.93 -1.92 10.60
N THR A 152 -6.06 -1.31 9.82
CA THR A 152 -6.37 -0.21 8.90
C THR A 152 -6.84 -0.67 7.53
N ASN A 153 -6.82 -1.97 7.24
CA ASN A 153 -7.04 -2.50 5.89
C ASN A 153 -8.53 -2.59 5.53
N GLU A 154 -8.86 -2.21 4.29
CA GLU A 154 -10.15 -2.47 3.65
C GLU A 154 -9.95 -3.25 2.34
N LEU A 155 -10.77 -4.29 2.13
CA LEU A 155 -10.75 -5.09 0.91
C LEU A 155 -11.75 -4.50 -0.08
N VAL A 156 -11.30 -4.24 -1.31
CA VAL A 156 -12.18 -3.70 -2.37
C VAL A 156 -12.33 -4.66 -3.54
N ALA A 157 -11.74 -5.85 -3.42
CA ALA A 157 -11.63 -6.78 -4.55
C ALA A 157 -11.01 -6.08 -5.77
N GLU A 158 -11.35 -6.53 -6.95
CA GLU A 158 -11.06 -5.87 -8.22
C GLU A 158 -12.24 -5.01 -8.71
N ASP A 159 -13.00 -4.42 -7.76
CA ASP A 159 -14.17 -3.58 -8.05
C ASP A 159 -13.80 -2.10 -8.13
N PRO A 160 -13.80 -1.49 -9.34
CA PRO A 160 -13.41 -0.09 -9.52
C PRO A 160 -14.34 0.91 -8.79
N GLU A 161 -15.63 0.61 -8.67
CA GLU A 161 -16.56 1.50 -8.00
C GLU A 161 -16.35 1.49 -6.49
N LEU A 162 -16.15 0.31 -5.91
CA LEU A 162 -15.81 0.18 -4.49
C LEU A 162 -14.45 0.81 -4.18
N LEU A 163 -13.46 0.63 -5.07
CA LEU A 163 -12.15 1.28 -4.97
C LEU A 163 -12.30 2.80 -4.95
N LYS A 164 -13.10 3.37 -5.87
CA LYS A 164 -13.38 4.80 -5.94
C LYS A 164 -13.96 5.34 -4.63
N GLN A 165 -15.02 4.72 -4.14
CA GLN A 165 -15.67 5.14 -2.90
C GLN A 165 -14.72 5.05 -1.70
N THR A 166 -13.91 4.00 -1.64
CA THR A 166 -12.95 3.78 -0.55
C THR A 166 -11.81 4.79 -0.61
N MET A 167 -11.28 5.09 -1.80
CA MET A 167 -10.29 6.15 -1.98
C MET A 167 -10.84 7.52 -1.57
N GLN A 168 -12.07 7.86 -1.94
CA GLN A 168 -12.69 9.13 -1.56
C GLN A 168 -12.80 9.28 -0.04
N LYS A 169 -13.19 8.24 0.69
CA LYS A 169 -13.19 8.24 2.17
C LYS A 169 -11.78 8.50 2.71
N LEU A 170 -10.78 7.77 2.20
CA LEU A 170 -9.39 7.94 2.61
C LEU A 170 -8.88 9.37 2.37
N LEU A 171 -9.11 9.89 1.18
CA LEU A 171 -8.66 11.22 0.77
C LEU A 171 -9.29 12.34 1.60
N LYS A 172 -10.55 12.17 2.03
CA LYS A 172 -11.26 13.08 2.95
C LYS A 172 -10.86 12.93 4.41
N GLY A 173 -10.05 11.91 4.76
CA GLY A 173 -9.71 11.61 6.15
C GLY A 173 -10.83 10.88 6.92
N GLU A 174 -11.80 10.34 6.22
CA GLU A 174 -12.95 9.60 6.77
C GLU A 174 -12.63 8.10 6.87
N TRP A 175 -11.47 7.75 7.46
CA TRP A 175 -11.08 6.36 7.60
C TRP A 175 -11.64 5.74 8.86
N LYS A 176 -11.80 4.42 8.84
CA LYS A 176 -12.27 3.67 10.00
C LYS A 176 -11.32 3.84 11.19
N LYS A 177 -11.87 3.75 12.41
CA LYS A 177 -11.03 3.61 13.60
C LYS A 177 -10.35 2.25 13.56
N ALA A 178 -9.05 2.24 13.71
CA ALA A 178 -8.23 1.06 13.67
C ALA A 178 -7.33 0.96 14.88
N GLY A 179 -6.86 -0.24 15.16
CA GLY A 179 -5.89 -0.53 16.22
C GLY A 179 -4.84 -1.52 15.73
N ILE A 180 -3.91 -1.85 16.60
CA ILE A 180 -2.93 -2.90 16.36
C ILE A 180 -3.54 -4.23 16.84
N PRO A 181 -3.55 -5.28 16.00
CA PRO A 181 -4.05 -6.60 16.42
C PRO A 181 -3.32 -7.15 17.63
N ASP A 182 -4.01 -8.01 18.41
CA ASP A 182 -3.45 -8.60 19.62
C ASP A 182 -2.13 -9.32 19.32
N ARG A 183 -1.15 -9.12 20.22
CA ARG A 183 0.22 -9.68 20.12
C ARG A 183 1.03 -9.25 18.89
N TRP A 184 0.64 -8.20 18.21
CA TRP A 184 1.48 -7.56 17.21
C TRP A 184 2.44 -6.55 17.88
N ASP A 185 3.21 -7.03 18.84
CA ASP A 185 4.07 -6.24 19.71
C ASP A 185 5.58 -6.43 19.43
N GLY A 186 5.92 -7.21 18.39
CA GLY A 186 7.31 -7.49 18.02
C GLY A 186 8.03 -8.47 18.96
N ARG A 187 7.28 -9.37 19.61
CA ARG A 187 7.82 -10.38 20.54
C ARG A 187 7.34 -11.80 20.22
N SER A 188 6.97 -12.04 18.97
CA SER A 188 6.46 -13.34 18.53
C SER A 188 7.55 -14.40 18.56
N ALA A 189 8.76 -14.07 18.12
CA ALA A 189 9.90 -14.97 18.13
C ALA A 189 10.27 -15.39 19.56
N GLU A 190 10.24 -14.47 20.53
CA GLU A 190 10.49 -14.79 21.94
C GLU A 190 9.49 -15.83 22.47
N ARG A 191 8.19 -15.65 22.18
CA ARG A 191 7.13 -16.59 22.60
C ARG A 191 7.29 -17.96 21.94
N ILE A 192 7.68 -18.00 20.65
CA ILE A 192 7.95 -19.24 19.93
C ILE A 192 9.09 -20.00 20.62
N VAL A 193 10.21 -19.33 20.90
CA VAL A 193 11.37 -19.95 21.57
C VAL A 193 10.99 -20.48 22.95
N GLN A 194 10.22 -19.73 23.74
CA GLN A 194 9.76 -20.18 25.07
C GLN A 194 8.93 -21.46 24.97
N ILE A 195 7.97 -21.54 24.04
CA ILE A 195 7.13 -22.73 23.83
C ILE A 195 7.95 -23.95 23.38
N LEU A 196 9.00 -23.75 22.58
CA LEU A 196 9.83 -24.82 22.07
C LEU A 196 10.86 -25.33 23.12
N ALA A 197 11.14 -24.53 24.15
CA ALA A 197 12.07 -24.87 25.23
C ALA A 197 11.41 -25.58 26.41
N GLU A 198 10.06 -25.65 26.45
CA GLU A 198 9.28 -26.43 27.42
C GLU A 198 9.17 -27.89 26.99
#